data_a422e3350460ea8c42194e881885457a
#
_entry.id   a422e3350460ea8c42194e881885457a
#
_cell.length_a   1.000
_cell.length_b   1.000
_cell.length_c   1.000
_cell.angle_alpha   90.00
_cell.angle_beta   90.00
_cell.angle_gamma   90.00
#
_symmetry.space_group_name_H-M   'P 1'
#
loop_
_entity.id
_entity.type
_entity.pdbx_description
1 polymer ?
#
loop_
_entity_poly.entity_id
_entity_poly.type
_entity_poly.pdbx_seq_one_letter_code
_entity_poly.pdbx_strand_id
1 'polypeptide(L)'
;MKAILITAAAVALAVAGPAALAKGNAESGKAKAAQVCAACHGPDGNKPTGPDFPVIAGQHADYLKRALADYKSGKRNNPIMKGFAAQLSKQDIEDLSAWFASQPSALRSSR
;
A
#
# COMPACT_ATOMS: atom_id res chain seq x y z
N MET A 1 8.54 44.50 47.60
CA MET A 1 8.28 44.37 46.17
C MET A 1 8.44 42.91 45.76
N LYS A 2 7.37 42.28 45.41
CA LYS A 2 7.42 40.89 44.91
C LYS A 2 7.70 40.94 43.42
N ALA A 3 8.83 40.40 42.96
CA ALA A 3 9.13 40.26 41.56
C ALA A 3 8.27 39.13 41.01
N ILE A 4 7.41 39.45 40.07
CA ILE A 4 6.64 38.43 39.31
C ILE A 4 7.53 37.93 38.18
N LEU A 5 8.03 36.70 38.33
CA LEU A 5 8.71 36.00 37.25
C LEU A 5 7.68 35.49 36.28
N ILE A 6 7.50 36.16 35.17
CA ILE A 6 6.70 35.66 34.05
C ILE A 6 7.58 34.68 33.28
N THR A 7 7.43 33.39 33.55
CA THR A 7 7.99 32.35 32.69
C THR A 7 7.17 32.29 31.42
N ALA A 8 7.70 32.87 30.33
CA ALA A 8 7.15 32.65 29.03
C ALA A 8 7.39 31.20 28.61
N ALA A 9 6.34 30.38 28.66
CA ALA A 9 6.40 29.04 28.05
C ALA A 9 6.45 29.22 26.52
N ALA A 10 7.61 28.95 25.95
CA ALA A 10 7.73 28.87 24.49
C ALA A 10 6.96 27.63 24.01
N VAL A 11 5.79 27.82 23.45
CA VAL A 11 5.07 26.76 22.72
C VAL A 11 5.81 26.56 21.40
N ALA A 12 6.62 25.51 21.33
CA ALA A 12 7.19 25.08 20.06
C ALA A 12 6.05 24.52 19.20
N LEU A 13 5.59 25.30 18.24
CA LEU A 13 4.74 24.79 17.16
C LEU A 13 5.59 23.88 16.31
N ALA A 14 5.40 22.55 16.49
CA ALA A 14 5.93 21.58 15.55
C ALA A 14 5.22 21.77 14.22
N VAL A 15 5.90 22.38 13.25
CA VAL A 15 5.43 22.42 11.87
C VAL A 15 5.57 21.00 11.34
N ALA A 16 4.45 20.27 11.26
CA ALA A 16 4.42 19.00 10.56
C ALA A 16 4.62 19.32 9.07
N GLY A 17 5.80 18.98 8.54
CA GLY A 17 6.05 18.97 7.10
C GLY A 17 5.11 18.01 6.38
N PRO A 18 5.05 18.03 5.03
CA PRO A 18 4.26 17.04 4.28
C PRO A 18 4.66 15.64 4.75
N ALA A 19 3.67 14.84 5.14
CA ALA A 19 3.91 13.49 5.60
C ALA A 19 4.56 12.70 4.48
N ALA A 20 5.83 12.31 4.65
CA ALA A 20 6.45 11.34 3.78
C ALA A 20 5.71 10.01 3.91
N LEU A 21 5.49 9.31 2.78
CA LEU A 21 4.93 7.97 2.82
C LEU A 21 5.83 7.08 3.66
N ALA A 22 5.25 6.34 4.60
CA ALA A 22 5.96 5.31 5.30
C ALA A 22 6.31 4.18 4.33
N LYS A 23 7.44 3.51 4.56
CA LYS A 23 7.78 2.26 3.88
C LYS A 23 6.61 1.29 4.01
N GLY A 24 6.35 0.49 3.00
CA GLY A 24 5.24 -0.45 2.98
C GLY A 24 5.24 -1.41 4.17
N ASN A 25 4.07 -1.55 4.81
CA ASN A 25 3.84 -2.43 5.93
C ASN A 25 3.04 -3.64 5.47
N ALA A 26 3.65 -4.83 5.51
CA ALA A 26 3.03 -6.06 5.04
C ALA A 26 1.78 -6.46 5.85
N GLU A 27 1.75 -6.23 7.16
CA GLU A 27 0.59 -6.55 7.99
C GLU A 27 -0.61 -5.65 7.66
N SER A 28 -0.38 -4.36 7.47
CA SER A 28 -1.42 -3.44 6.99
C SER A 28 -1.88 -3.80 5.59
N GLY A 29 -0.95 -4.23 4.73
CA GLY A 29 -1.24 -4.72 3.39
C GLY A 29 -2.08 -5.98 3.40
N LYS A 30 -1.80 -6.91 4.30
CA LYS A 30 -2.60 -8.12 4.50
C LYS A 30 -4.06 -7.80 4.83
N ALA A 31 -4.27 -6.90 5.78
CA ALA A 31 -5.62 -6.49 6.17
C ALA A 31 -6.37 -5.82 5.02
N LYS A 32 -5.70 -4.95 4.28
CA LYS A 32 -6.28 -4.27 3.12
C LYS A 32 -6.57 -5.24 1.97
N ALA A 33 -5.66 -6.17 1.70
CA ALA A 33 -5.83 -7.21 0.68
C ALA A 33 -7.05 -8.09 0.96
N ALA A 34 -7.29 -8.44 2.22
CA ALA A 34 -8.46 -9.22 2.61
C ALA A 34 -9.77 -8.48 2.29
N GLN A 35 -9.77 -7.17 2.34
CA GLN A 35 -10.96 -6.35 2.08
C GLN A 35 -11.23 -6.14 0.58
N VAL A 36 -10.18 -5.92 -0.22
CA VAL A 36 -10.35 -5.42 -1.60
C VAL A 36 -9.72 -6.26 -2.70
N CYS A 37 -8.80 -7.17 -2.38
CA CYS A 37 -8.07 -7.95 -3.39
C CYS A 37 -8.41 -9.43 -3.39
N ALA A 38 -8.70 -9.99 -2.22
CA ALA A 38 -8.81 -11.42 -2.01
C ALA A 38 -9.92 -12.11 -2.82
N ALA A 39 -11.02 -11.41 -3.09
CA ALA A 39 -12.15 -11.96 -3.83
C ALA A 39 -11.75 -12.46 -5.23
N CYS A 40 -10.75 -11.81 -5.86
CA CYS A 40 -10.29 -12.16 -7.21
C CYS A 40 -8.92 -12.83 -7.21
N HIS A 41 -8.00 -12.39 -6.38
CA HIS A 41 -6.59 -12.84 -6.38
C HIS A 41 -6.27 -13.88 -5.31
N GLY A 42 -7.19 -14.12 -4.36
CA GLY A 42 -6.93 -14.91 -3.18
C GLY A 42 -6.28 -14.10 -2.05
N PRO A 43 -6.32 -14.57 -0.79
CA PRO A 43 -5.86 -13.80 0.37
C PRO A 43 -4.37 -13.44 0.32
N ASP A 44 -3.56 -14.31 -0.25
CA ASP A 44 -2.11 -14.15 -0.42
C ASP A 44 -1.68 -13.87 -1.86
N GLY A 45 -2.63 -13.79 -2.79
CA GLY A 45 -2.38 -13.57 -4.21
C GLY A 45 -1.97 -14.83 -4.98
N ASN A 46 -2.05 -16.03 -4.39
CA ASN A 46 -1.65 -17.29 -5.02
C ASN A 46 -2.79 -18.09 -5.64
N LYS A 47 -4.03 -17.80 -5.26
CA LYS A 47 -5.20 -18.60 -5.67
C LYS A 47 -6.25 -17.70 -6.34
N PRO A 48 -6.04 -17.29 -7.59
CA PRO A 48 -7.04 -16.55 -8.34
C PRO A 48 -8.33 -17.34 -8.44
N THR A 49 -9.46 -16.65 -8.34
CA THR A 49 -10.80 -17.27 -8.41
C THR A 49 -11.31 -17.44 -9.83
N GLY A 50 -10.58 -16.97 -10.81
CA GLY A 50 -10.93 -17.10 -12.22
C GLY A 50 -9.71 -17.00 -13.14
N PRO A 51 -9.83 -17.47 -14.41
CA PRO A 51 -8.70 -17.54 -15.34
C PRO A 51 -8.18 -16.19 -15.78
N ASP A 52 -9.02 -15.13 -15.67
CA ASP A 52 -8.64 -13.77 -16.06
C ASP A 52 -7.90 -13.00 -14.94
N PHE A 53 -7.80 -13.60 -13.75
CA PHE A 53 -7.13 -12.98 -12.61
C PHE A 53 -5.73 -13.56 -12.43
N PRO A 54 -4.67 -12.74 -12.49
CA PRO A 54 -3.32 -13.26 -12.37
C PRO A 54 -2.94 -13.60 -10.93
N VAL A 55 -1.97 -14.51 -10.79
CA VAL A 55 -1.21 -14.70 -9.56
C VAL A 55 -0.33 -13.46 -9.35
N ILE A 56 -0.42 -12.85 -8.17
CA ILE A 56 0.34 -11.65 -7.82
C ILE A 56 1.27 -11.87 -6.62
N ALA A 57 1.17 -13.00 -5.95
CA ALA A 57 2.05 -13.35 -4.85
C ALA A 57 3.50 -13.51 -5.33
N GLY A 58 4.44 -13.00 -4.56
CA GLY A 58 5.87 -13.09 -4.86
C GLY A 58 6.36 -12.20 -6.00
N GLN A 59 5.49 -11.34 -6.55
CA GLN A 59 5.87 -10.34 -7.52
C GLN A 59 6.74 -9.25 -6.87
N HIS A 60 7.58 -8.58 -7.63
CA HIS A 60 8.41 -7.49 -7.13
C HIS A 60 7.56 -6.33 -6.61
N ALA A 61 7.88 -5.82 -5.43
CA ALA A 61 7.14 -4.72 -4.81
C ALA A 61 7.09 -3.48 -5.69
N ASP A 62 8.19 -3.12 -6.32
CA ASP A 62 8.26 -1.96 -7.22
C ASP A 62 7.36 -2.11 -8.45
N TYR A 63 7.28 -3.32 -8.99
CA TYR A 63 6.36 -3.61 -10.09
C TYR A 63 4.90 -3.50 -9.65
N LEU A 64 4.54 -4.04 -8.49
CA LEU A 64 3.19 -3.96 -7.94
C LEU A 64 2.78 -2.52 -7.66
N LYS A 65 3.66 -1.72 -7.08
CA LYS A 65 3.41 -0.29 -6.84
C LYS A 65 3.12 0.44 -8.13
N ARG A 66 3.93 0.23 -9.15
CA ARG A 66 3.74 0.84 -10.46
C ARG A 66 2.45 0.40 -11.11
N ALA A 67 2.14 -0.90 -11.10
CA ALA A 67 0.92 -1.44 -11.68
C ALA A 67 -0.33 -0.83 -11.02
N LEU A 68 -0.38 -0.79 -9.70
CA LEU A 68 -1.50 -0.19 -8.96
C LEU A 68 -1.64 1.30 -9.23
N ALA A 69 -0.53 2.04 -9.26
CA ALA A 69 -0.54 3.47 -9.58
C ALA A 69 -1.02 3.73 -11.03
N ASP A 70 -0.60 2.89 -11.96
CA ASP A 70 -0.98 3.01 -13.38
C ASP A 70 -2.46 2.66 -13.59
N TYR A 71 -3.00 1.67 -12.90
CA TYR A 71 -4.44 1.42 -12.90
C TYR A 71 -5.23 2.58 -12.30
N LYS A 72 -4.75 3.14 -11.18
CA LYS A 72 -5.40 4.27 -10.52
C LYS A 72 -5.46 5.52 -11.40
N SER A 73 -4.38 5.83 -12.09
CA SER A 73 -4.28 6.99 -13.00
C SER A 73 -4.97 6.78 -14.34
N GLY A 74 -5.30 5.53 -14.69
CA GLY A 74 -5.81 5.18 -16.01
C GLY A 74 -4.73 4.95 -17.08
N LYS A 75 -3.46 5.04 -16.71
CA LYS A 75 -2.33 4.79 -17.61
C LYS A 75 -2.28 3.34 -18.06
N ARG A 76 -2.67 2.41 -17.20
CA ARG A 76 -2.89 1.00 -17.55
C ARG A 76 -4.38 0.74 -17.64
N ASN A 77 -4.83 0.27 -18.81
CA ASN A 77 -6.25 0.12 -19.09
C ASN A 77 -6.77 -1.26 -18.67
N ASN A 78 -7.45 -1.30 -17.54
CA ASN A 78 -8.27 -2.44 -17.10
C ASN A 78 -9.40 -1.89 -16.25
N PRO A 79 -10.67 -1.93 -16.71
CA PRO A 79 -11.79 -1.32 -15.99
C PRO A 79 -11.99 -1.86 -14.58
N ILE A 80 -11.77 -3.17 -14.38
CA ILE A 80 -11.94 -3.80 -13.07
C ILE A 80 -10.88 -3.30 -12.09
N MET A 81 -9.61 -3.43 -12.47
CA MET A 81 -8.51 -2.99 -11.61
C MET A 81 -8.49 -1.48 -11.40
N LYS A 82 -8.89 -0.70 -12.39
CA LYS A 82 -9.05 0.75 -12.23
C LYS A 82 -10.05 1.09 -11.14
N GLY A 83 -11.19 0.41 -11.09
CA GLY A 83 -12.22 0.61 -10.06
C GLY A 83 -11.70 0.32 -8.65
N PHE A 84 -10.95 -0.77 -8.48
CA PHE A 84 -10.35 -1.10 -7.19
C PHE A 84 -9.21 -0.16 -6.82
N ALA A 85 -8.30 0.11 -7.75
CA ALA A 85 -7.14 0.97 -7.51
C ALA A 85 -7.52 2.43 -7.22
N ALA A 86 -8.64 2.91 -7.76
CA ALA A 86 -9.15 4.26 -7.52
C ALA A 86 -9.41 4.55 -6.03
N GLN A 87 -9.74 3.52 -5.26
CA GLN A 87 -10.05 3.62 -3.83
C GLN A 87 -8.80 3.56 -2.93
N LEU A 88 -7.64 3.25 -3.50
CA LEU A 88 -6.42 3.08 -2.73
C LEU A 88 -5.71 4.42 -2.51
N SER A 89 -5.26 4.65 -1.28
CA SER A 89 -4.31 5.71 -0.99
C SER A 89 -2.91 5.31 -1.47
N LYS A 90 -1.99 6.27 -1.53
CA LYS A 90 -0.58 5.97 -1.81
C LYS A 90 0.02 5.01 -0.77
N GLN A 91 -0.35 5.17 0.51
CA GLN A 91 0.09 4.27 1.56
C GLN A 91 -0.50 2.87 1.39
N ASP A 92 -1.76 2.75 1.00
CA ASP A 92 -2.37 1.45 0.69
C ASP A 92 -1.59 0.72 -0.40
N ILE A 93 -1.17 1.42 -1.44
CA ILE A 93 -0.37 0.86 -2.53
C ILE A 93 0.99 0.37 -2.03
N GLU A 94 1.66 1.13 -1.16
CA GLU A 94 2.91 0.71 -0.53
C GLU A 94 2.71 -0.56 0.31
N ASP A 95 1.68 -0.59 1.14
CA ASP A 95 1.40 -1.69 2.06
C ASP A 95 0.97 -2.97 1.32
N LEU A 96 0.09 -2.86 0.35
CA LEU A 96 -0.34 -3.98 -0.49
C LEU A 96 0.81 -4.57 -1.28
N SER A 97 1.66 -3.73 -1.83
CA SER A 97 2.84 -4.16 -2.58
C SER A 97 3.82 -4.92 -1.69
N ALA A 98 4.04 -4.44 -0.46
CA ALA A 98 4.87 -5.14 0.53
C ALA A 98 4.28 -6.51 0.90
N TRP A 99 2.98 -6.59 1.11
CA TRP A 99 2.30 -7.84 1.45
C TRP A 99 2.45 -8.88 0.34
N PHE A 100 1.99 -8.58 -0.87
CA PHE A 100 2.04 -9.55 -1.96
C PHE A 100 3.46 -9.92 -2.37
N ALA A 101 4.40 -8.97 -2.38
CA ALA A 101 5.80 -9.25 -2.69
C ALA A 101 6.45 -10.22 -1.69
N SER A 102 6.01 -10.21 -0.43
CA SER A 102 6.55 -11.07 0.63
C SER A 102 6.00 -12.49 0.60
N GLN A 103 4.97 -12.76 -0.19
CA GLN A 103 4.33 -14.07 -0.21
C GLN A 103 5.15 -15.09 -1.02
N PRO A 104 5.26 -16.34 -0.54
CA PRO A 104 5.82 -17.43 -1.34
C PRO A 104 4.99 -17.66 -2.59
N SER A 105 5.64 -17.83 -3.75
CA SER A 105 4.94 -17.98 -5.03
C SER A 105 5.82 -18.64 -6.08
N ALA A 106 5.17 -19.27 -7.06
CA ALA A 106 5.83 -19.79 -8.26
C ALA A 106 6.43 -18.67 -9.15
N LEU A 107 6.03 -17.40 -8.94
CA LEU A 107 6.63 -16.27 -9.66
C LEU A 107 8.05 -15.96 -9.19
N ARG A 108 8.43 -16.40 -8.00
CA ARG A 108 9.83 -16.32 -7.56
C ARG A 108 10.59 -17.46 -8.20
N SER A 109 11.44 -17.14 -9.16
CA SER A 109 12.43 -18.10 -9.62
C SER A 109 13.37 -18.44 -8.47
N SER A 110 13.49 -19.70 -8.13
CA SER A 110 14.59 -20.19 -7.32
C SER A 110 15.88 -19.88 -8.04
N ARG A 111 16.68 -18.97 -7.49
CA ARG A 111 18.07 -18.79 -7.90
C ARG A 111 18.96 -19.69 -7.07
#